data_98d63477b0729ecc2ec5a9132c47bb3f
#
_entry.id   98d63477b0729ecc2ec5a9132c47bb3f
#
_cell.length_a   1.000
_cell.length_b   1.000
_cell.length_c   1.000
_cell.angle_alpha   90.00
_cell.angle_beta   90.00
_cell.angle_gamma   90.00
#
_symmetry.space_group_name_H-M   'P 1'
#
loop_
_entity.id
_entity.type
_entity.pdbx_description
1 polymer ?
#
loop_
_entity_poly.entity_id
_entity_poly.type
_entity_poly.pdbx_seq_one_letter_code
_entity_poly.pdbx_strand_id
1 'polypeptide(L)'
;VHIVPILLMQFRFGIYDKIVTKRLHLHFHDYNSRMPFGQVISRLFHDFFRSADWTFSCAVVILILCADFVFLWHIISRKGFPHTQIMAALPGIYTATKKDGSTYYRASITYLKKHISLGSFTTEELASRTYREARLILDHAEITLSEYSLFSCLSHDKFVCLINFRDNGIYFKTPIYLFRKYFEYHMSATEILKFDRDDLFFYASKKIQKKGGYLFVSDYGSQYSILSRYGIRPFSVYGRDYRMTNGDALDFRYSNIEIINQYAGVQRKESASGQVQYQTKIHVNGDFIVGTYADEISAAIAYNKAADTLAAHGISKAYARNYIVSMTNEQYHTAYTSISISKKLTAPAP
;
A
#
# COMPACT_ATOMS: atom_id res chain seq x y z
N VAL A 1 15.56 12.63 -31.59
CA VAL A 1 15.82 11.45 -32.46
C VAL A 1 16.26 10.22 -31.63
N HIS A 2 16.22 10.28 -30.27
CA HIS A 2 16.72 9.20 -29.39
C HIS A 2 15.66 8.48 -28.56
N ILE A 3 14.36 8.65 -28.82
CA ILE A 3 13.27 8.07 -28.01
C ILE A 3 12.73 6.73 -28.57
N VAL A 4 12.86 6.50 -29.86
CA VAL A 4 12.31 5.28 -30.52
C VAL A 4 13.06 3.99 -30.18
N PRO A 5 14.40 3.97 -29.95
CA PRO A 5 15.08 2.73 -29.58
C PRO A 5 14.76 2.20 -28.19
N ILE A 6 14.40 3.07 -27.24
CA ILE A 6 14.13 2.70 -25.83
C ILE A 6 12.78 1.97 -25.70
N LEU A 7 11.76 2.37 -26.45
CA LEU A 7 10.44 1.73 -26.42
C LEU A 7 10.42 0.34 -27.07
N LEU A 8 11.26 0.10 -28.08
CA LEU A 8 11.40 -1.22 -28.70
C LEU A 8 12.21 -2.20 -27.83
N MET A 9 13.07 -1.70 -26.93
CA MET A 9 13.74 -2.52 -25.93
C MET A 9 12.79 -3.01 -24.84
N GLN A 10 11.86 -2.19 -24.34
CA GLN A 10 10.94 -2.60 -23.27
C GLN A 10 9.97 -3.73 -23.68
N PHE A 11 9.58 -3.83 -24.95
CA PHE A 11 8.64 -4.87 -25.41
C PHE A 11 9.31 -6.26 -25.65
N ARG A 12 10.62 -6.32 -25.85
CA ARG A 12 11.35 -7.59 -26.00
C ARG A 12 11.86 -8.19 -24.68
N PHE A 13 11.97 -7.41 -23.61
CA PHE A 13 12.46 -7.85 -22.30
C PHE A 13 11.50 -8.75 -21.53
N GLY A 14 10.17 -8.61 -21.70
CA GLY A 14 9.18 -9.34 -20.91
C GLY A 14 9.16 -10.86 -21.06
N ILE A 15 9.71 -11.40 -22.14
CA ILE A 15 9.74 -12.86 -22.40
C ILE A 15 11.09 -13.46 -21.98
N TYR A 16 12.18 -12.72 -22.11
CA TYR A 16 13.53 -13.20 -21.75
C TYR A 16 13.79 -13.21 -20.24
N ASP A 17 13.16 -12.31 -19.49
CA ASP A 17 13.34 -12.20 -18.04
C ASP A 17 12.92 -13.47 -17.28
N LYS A 18 11.81 -14.11 -17.72
CA LYS A 18 11.32 -15.37 -17.08
C LYS A 18 12.22 -16.58 -17.31
N ILE A 19 12.96 -16.64 -18.42
CA ILE A 19 13.82 -17.78 -18.75
C ILE A 19 15.19 -17.63 -18.08
N VAL A 20 15.74 -16.43 -18.07
CA VAL A 20 17.04 -16.13 -17.44
C VAL A 20 16.95 -16.19 -15.93
N THR A 21 15.90 -15.63 -15.31
CA THR A 21 15.69 -15.67 -13.86
C THR A 21 15.45 -17.10 -13.35
N LYS A 22 14.70 -17.92 -14.09
CA LYS A 22 14.46 -19.32 -13.72
C LYS A 22 15.71 -20.22 -13.84
N ARG A 23 16.60 -19.95 -14.79
CA ARG A 23 17.88 -20.67 -14.94
C ARG A 23 18.93 -20.22 -13.92
N LEU A 24 18.99 -18.94 -13.60
CA LEU A 24 19.87 -18.42 -12.54
C LEU A 24 19.45 -18.94 -11.15
N HIS A 25 18.16 -19.04 -10.86
CA HIS A 25 17.68 -19.54 -9.57
C HIS A 25 17.94 -21.03 -9.36
N LEU A 26 17.94 -21.84 -10.42
CA LEU A 26 18.27 -23.28 -10.36
C LEU A 26 19.77 -23.55 -10.14
N HIS A 27 20.66 -22.66 -10.60
CA HIS A 27 22.11 -22.82 -10.41
C HIS A 27 22.63 -22.31 -9.07
N PHE A 28 21.92 -21.35 -8.43
CA PHE A 28 22.33 -20.83 -7.11
C PHE A 28 22.06 -21.81 -5.95
N HIS A 29 21.16 -22.77 -6.12
CA HIS A 29 20.82 -23.75 -5.07
C HIS A 29 21.85 -24.85 -4.87
N ASP A 30 22.73 -25.09 -5.84
CA ASP A 30 23.72 -26.20 -5.80
C ASP A 30 25.12 -25.78 -5.31
N TYR A 31 25.34 -24.48 -5.01
CA TYR A 31 26.65 -24.02 -4.57
C TYR A 31 26.78 -23.88 -3.05
N ASN A 32 27.52 -24.79 -2.47
CA ASN A 32 27.83 -24.88 -1.04
C ASN A 32 28.64 -23.66 -0.56
N SER A 33 28.30 -23.12 0.61
CA SER A 33 28.68 -21.83 1.21
C SER A 33 30.15 -21.59 1.57
N ARG A 34 31.11 -22.31 0.97
CA ARG A 34 32.53 -22.23 1.33
C ARG A 34 33.51 -21.68 0.27
N MET A 35 33.02 -21.27 -0.91
CA MET A 35 33.91 -20.67 -1.92
C MET A 35 33.91 -19.15 -1.87
N PRO A 36 35.06 -18.48 -2.07
CA PRO A 36 35.12 -17.02 -2.24
C PRO A 36 34.28 -16.59 -3.44
N PHE A 37 33.48 -15.55 -3.25
CA PHE A 37 32.52 -15.05 -4.23
C PHE A 37 33.08 -14.80 -5.64
N GLY A 38 34.33 -14.35 -5.74
CA GLY A 38 35.04 -14.17 -7.03
C GLY A 38 35.26 -15.46 -7.82
N GLN A 39 35.43 -16.60 -7.14
CA GLN A 39 35.59 -17.92 -7.81
C GLN A 39 34.24 -18.48 -8.29
N VAL A 40 33.16 -18.19 -7.56
CA VAL A 40 31.80 -18.57 -7.96
C VAL A 40 31.39 -17.82 -9.23
N ILE A 41 31.68 -16.54 -9.30
CA ILE A 41 31.41 -15.69 -10.48
C ILE A 41 32.25 -16.15 -11.69
N SER A 42 33.52 -16.40 -11.51
CA SER A 42 34.39 -16.86 -12.59
C SER A 42 33.93 -18.21 -13.17
N ARG A 43 33.46 -19.13 -12.31
CA ARG A 43 32.96 -20.43 -12.73
C ARG A 43 31.61 -20.36 -13.43
N LEU A 44 30.66 -19.53 -12.91
CA LEU A 44 29.38 -19.24 -13.56
C LEU A 44 29.59 -18.62 -14.94
N PHE A 45 30.56 -17.73 -15.09
CA PHE A 45 30.95 -17.16 -16.38
C PHE A 45 31.50 -18.22 -17.34
N HIS A 46 32.38 -19.07 -16.87
CA HIS A 46 32.99 -20.13 -17.69
C HIS A 46 31.97 -21.17 -18.16
N ASP A 47 31.04 -21.58 -17.27
CA ASP A 47 30.00 -22.58 -17.58
C ASP A 47 28.91 -22.00 -18.49
N PHE A 48 28.61 -20.70 -18.33
CA PHE A 48 27.67 -19.98 -19.17
C PHE A 48 28.17 -19.78 -20.60
N PHE A 49 29.47 -19.45 -20.78
CA PHE A 49 30.06 -19.28 -22.11
C PHE A 49 30.29 -20.61 -22.86
N ARG A 50 30.28 -21.72 -22.15
CA ARG A 50 30.50 -23.04 -22.74
C ARG A 50 29.25 -23.68 -23.33
N SER A 51 28.04 -23.18 -23.02
CA SER A 51 26.77 -23.85 -23.30
C SER A 51 25.88 -23.16 -24.32
N ALA A 52 26.27 -22.07 -24.98
CA ALA A 52 25.37 -21.29 -25.80
C ALA A 52 25.91 -20.86 -27.18
N ASP A 53 25.13 -21.12 -28.23
CA ASP A 53 25.26 -20.49 -29.55
C ASP A 53 24.85 -19.03 -29.48
N TRP A 54 25.77 -18.10 -29.64
CA TRP A 54 25.58 -16.68 -29.36
C TRP A 54 25.42 -15.84 -30.63
N THR A 55 24.34 -15.07 -30.68
CA THR A 55 24.24 -13.92 -31.58
C THR A 55 24.79 -12.67 -30.87
N PHE A 56 25.46 -11.80 -31.62
CA PHE A 56 26.15 -10.57 -31.16
C PHE A 56 25.33 -9.67 -30.21
N SER A 57 24.02 -9.79 -30.25
CA SER A 57 23.08 -8.99 -29.44
C SER A 57 23.09 -9.38 -27.94
N CYS A 58 23.35 -10.64 -27.61
CA CYS A 58 23.37 -11.12 -26.22
C CYS A 58 24.65 -10.71 -25.47
N ALA A 59 25.76 -10.65 -26.17
CA ALA A 59 27.05 -10.24 -25.59
C ALA A 59 27.04 -8.78 -25.11
N VAL A 60 26.35 -7.89 -25.84
CA VAL A 60 26.19 -6.48 -25.48
C VAL A 60 25.31 -6.29 -24.24
N VAL A 61 24.23 -7.06 -24.09
CA VAL A 61 23.35 -7.01 -22.91
C VAL A 61 24.08 -7.49 -21.66
N ILE A 62 24.89 -8.52 -21.76
CA ILE A 62 25.69 -9.03 -20.63
C ILE A 62 26.80 -8.05 -20.26
N LEU A 63 27.42 -7.40 -21.23
CA LEU A 63 28.42 -6.35 -20.97
C LEU A 63 27.81 -5.16 -20.25
N ILE A 64 26.59 -4.76 -20.58
CA ILE A 64 25.87 -3.68 -19.87
C ILE A 64 25.50 -4.12 -18.45
N LEU A 65 24.95 -5.31 -18.26
CA LEU A 65 24.62 -5.84 -16.92
C LEU A 65 25.87 -6.07 -16.07
N CYS A 66 26.99 -6.46 -16.68
CA CYS A 66 28.28 -6.58 -15.99
C CYS A 66 28.89 -5.21 -15.67
N ALA A 67 28.72 -4.21 -16.53
CA ALA A 67 29.17 -2.84 -16.28
C ALA A 67 28.41 -2.21 -15.10
N ASP A 68 27.08 -2.40 -15.04
CA ASP A 68 26.27 -1.96 -13.91
C ASP A 68 26.62 -2.70 -12.62
N PHE A 69 26.88 -4.00 -12.70
CA PHE A 69 27.31 -4.80 -11.55
C PHE A 69 28.73 -4.45 -11.09
N VAL A 70 29.64 -4.19 -12.01
CA VAL A 70 31.01 -3.73 -11.72
C VAL A 70 30.99 -2.29 -11.18
N PHE A 71 30.09 -1.44 -11.65
CA PHE A 71 29.90 -0.08 -11.16
C PHE A 71 29.34 -0.10 -9.73
N LEU A 72 28.32 -0.92 -9.47
CA LEU A 72 27.79 -1.16 -8.12
C LEU A 72 28.85 -1.77 -7.19
N TRP A 73 29.63 -2.74 -7.69
CA TRP A 73 30.76 -3.34 -6.98
C TRP A 73 31.87 -2.31 -6.71
N HIS A 74 32.11 -1.40 -7.64
CA HIS A 74 33.13 -0.36 -7.48
C HIS A 74 32.73 0.69 -6.46
N ILE A 75 31.44 1.03 -6.38
CA ILE A 75 30.88 1.87 -5.32
C ILE A 75 30.98 1.17 -3.95
N ILE A 76 30.65 -0.12 -3.90
CA ILE A 76 30.72 -0.93 -2.68
C ILE A 76 32.17 -1.23 -2.28
N SER A 77 33.09 -1.46 -3.25
CA SER A 77 34.48 -1.85 -3.00
C SER A 77 35.43 -0.66 -2.83
N ARG A 78 35.17 0.51 -3.42
CA ARG A 78 36.04 1.70 -3.26
C ARG A 78 36.06 2.29 -1.86
N LYS A 79 35.05 1.98 -1.02
CA LYS A 79 35.13 2.24 0.41
C LYS A 79 35.20 0.89 1.11
N GLY A 80 36.38 0.25 1.06
CA GLY A 80 36.65 -1.02 1.70
C GLY A 80 35.94 -1.15 3.05
N PHE A 81 35.04 -2.14 3.16
CA PHE A 81 34.58 -2.59 4.47
C PHE A 81 35.78 -3.32 5.10
N PRO A 82 36.45 -2.75 6.09
CA PRO A 82 37.51 -3.47 6.78
C PRO A 82 36.85 -4.60 7.57
N HIS A 83 37.13 -5.83 7.20
CA HIS A 83 36.61 -7.03 7.86
C HIS A 83 37.18 -7.26 9.27
N THR A 84 38.01 -6.36 9.76
CA THR A 84 38.60 -6.42 11.11
C THR A 84 38.96 -5.01 11.60
N GLN A 85 37.99 -4.28 12.11
CA GLN A 85 38.27 -3.21 13.06
C GLN A 85 37.50 -3.49 14.34
N ILE A 86 38.22 -3.55 15.45
CA ILE A 86 37.76 -3.48 16.84
C ILE A 86 36.59 -2.51 16.87
N MET A 87 35.40 -2.97 17.26
CA MET A 87 34.16 -2.23 17.23
C MET A 87 34.22 -1.07 18.21
N ALA A 88 34.74 0.08 17.75
CA ALA A 88 34.38 1.33 18.39
C ALA A 88 32.86 1.49 18.24
N ALA A 89 32.13 1.64 19.34
CA ALA A 89 30.67 1.80 19.36
C ALA A 89 30.30 2.89 18.33
N LEU A 90 29.55 2.51 17.29
CA LEU A 90 29.15 3.46 16.28
C LEU A 90 28.26 4.53 16.95
N PRO A 91 28.46 5.81 16.65
CA PRO A 91 27.61 6.87 17.21
C PRO A 91 26.16 6.59 16.83
N GLY A 92 25.26 6.56 17.84
CA GLY A 92 23.83 6.31 17.64
C GLY A 92 23.34 4.90 17.99
N ILE A 93 24.19 4.05 18.58
CA ILE A 93 23.81 2.76 19.14
C ILE A 93 23.87 2.85 20.67
N TYR A 94 22.78 2.41 21.31
CA TYR A 94 22.62 2.45 22.76
C TYR A 94 22.17 1.09 23.28
N THR A 95 22.89 0.57 24.26
CA THR A 95 22.49 -0.63 24.99
C THR A 95 21.42 -0.28 26.02
N ALA A 96 20.36 -1.09 26.12
CA ALA A 96 19.29 -0.93 27.09
C ALA A 96 18.87 -2.31 27.63
N THR A 97 18.34 -2.34 28.85
CA THR A 97 17.90 -3.56 29.51
C THR A 97 16.39 -3.52 29.69
N LYS A 98 15.71 -4.62 29.39
CA LYS A 98 14.28 -4.80 29.66
C LYS A 98 14.04 -5.11 31.13
N LYS A 99 12.76 -5.08 31.56
CA LYS A 99 12.36 -5.43 32.94
C LYS A 99 12.69 -6.88 33.34
N ASP A 100 12.77 -7.76 32.34
CA ASP A 100 13.13 -9.19 32.50
C ASP A 100 14.65 -9.43 32.58
N GLY A 101 15.48 -8.39 32.58
CA GLY A 101 16.93 -8.46 32.60
C GLY A 101 17.57 -8.67 31.20
N SER A 102 16.80 -8.91 30.15
CA SER A 102 17.35 -9.11 28.80
C SER A 102 17.86 -7.79 28.20
N THR A 103 19.04 -7.85 27.58
CA THR A 103 19.67 -6.72 26.89
C THR A 103 19.14 -6.57 25.48
N TYR A 104 18.98 -5.34 25.02
CA TYR A 104 18.66 -5.01 23.64
C TYR A 104 19.38 -3.72 23.20
N TYR A 105 19.47 -3.53 21.90
CA TYR A 105 20.22 -2.43 21.30
C TYR A 105 19.28 -1.50 20.54
N ARG A 106 19.37 -0.20 20.80
CA ARG A 106 18.64 0.83 20.08
C ARG A 106 19.55 1.47 19.06
N ALA A 107 19.07 1.60 17.80
CA ALA A 107 19.73 2.40 16.80
C ALA A 107 18.97 3.68 16.54
N SER A 108 19.69 4.79 16.39
CA SER A 108 19.15 6.10 16.05
C SER A 108 20.15 6.90 15.23
N ILE A 109 19.66 7.83 14.41
CA ILE A 109 20.48 8.69 13.58
C ILE A 109 19.99 10.14 13.72
N THR A 110 20.92 11.09 13.65
CA THR A 110 20.58 12.51 13.58
C THR A 110 20.88 13.04 12.18
N TYR A 111 19.88 13.63 11.53
CA TYR A 111 20.00 14.23 10.22
C TYR A 111 19.20 15.55 10.20
N LEU A 112 19.76 16.61 9.60
CA LEU A 112 19.17 17.95 9.56
C LEU A 112 18.60 18.38 10.94
N LYS A 113 19.38 18.19 12.01
CA LYS A 113 19.01 18.49 13.42
C LYS A 113 17.82 17.66 13.96
N LYS A 114 17.33 16.66 13.22
CA LYS A 114 16.26 15.76 13.65
C LYS A 114 16.85 14.45 14.13
N HIS A 115 16.52 14.08 15.38
CA HIS A 115 16.83 12.76 15.92
C HIS A 115 15.77 11.74 15.48
N ILE A 116 16.20 10.64 14.86
CA ILE A 116 15.33 9.61 14.26
C ILE A 116 15.68 8.26 14.87
N SER A 117 14.72 7.61 15.52
CA SER A 117 14.85 6.23 15.95
C SER A 117 14.72 5.29 14.76
N LEU A 118 15.71 4.39 14.60
CA LEU A 118 15.73 3.36 13.55
C LEU A 118 15.11 2.05 14.03
N GLY A 119 15.05 1.83 15.34
CA GLY A 119 14.45 0.63 15.92
C GLY A 119 15.20 0.11 17.15
N SER A 120 14.74 -1.06 17.63
CA SER A 120 15.36 -1.80 18.71
C SER A 120 15.66 -3.23 18.23
N PHE A 121 16.85 -3.73 18.52
CA PHE A 121 17.41 -4.96 17.97
C PHE A 121 17.90 -5.88 19.07
N THR A 122 17.92 -7.18 18.79
CA THR A 122 18.40 -8.20 19.72
C THR A 122 19.91 -8.25 19.80
N THR A 123 20.61 -7.81 18.78
CA THR A 123 22.09 -7.83 18.71
C THR A 123 22.62 -6.45 18.32
N GLU A 124 23.82 -6.14 18.79
CA GLU A 124 24.54 -4.91 18.44
C GLU A 124 24.89 -4.87 16.96
N GLU A 125 25.20 -6.02 16.37
CA GLU A 125 25.50 -6.12 14.96
C GLU A 125 24.32 -5.68 14.06
N LEU A 126 23.08 -6.13 14.35
CA LEU A 126 21.89 -5.71 13.61
C LEU A 126 21.63 -4.21 13.77
N ALA A 127 21.81 -3.68 14.99
CA ALA A 127 21.68 -2.24 15.22
C ALA A 127 22.72 -1.44 14.41
N SER A 128 23.98 -1.90 14.40
CA SER A 128 25.09 -1.29 13.65
C SER A 128 24.85 -1.34 12.13
N ARG A 129 24.36 -2.47 11.61
CA ARG A 129 24.05 -2.62 10.19
C ARG A 129 22.91 -1.69 9.80
N THR A 130 21.82 -1.63 10.61
CA THR A 130 20.70 -0.72 10.37
C THR A 130 21.14 0.75 10.37
N TYR A 131 22.02 1.14 11.29
CA TYR A 131 22.58 2.48 11.30
C TYR A 131 23.38 2.79 10.04
N ARG A 132 24.22 1.86 9.57
CA ARG A 132 25.00 2.01 8.34
C ARG A 132 24.10 2.11 7.10
N GLU A 133 23.06 1.27 7.00
CA GLU A 133 22.08 1.35 5.93
C GLU A 133 21.36 2.71 5.93
N ALA A 134 20.91 3.19 7.10
CA ALA A 134 20.28 4.50 7.21
C ALA A 134 21.23 5.64 6.82
N ARG A 135 22.50 5.55 7.20
CA ARG A 135 23.53 6.52 6.85
C ARG A 135 23.78 6.53 5.34
N LEU A 136 23.89 5.35 4.74
CA LEU A 136 24.07 5.20 3.29
C LEU A 136 22.95 5.89 2.52
N ILE A 137 21.68 5.68 2.92
CA ILE A 137 20.51 6.32 2.28
C ILE A 137 20.60 7.84 2.36
N LEU A 138 20.96 8.37 3.52
CA LEU A 138 20.99 9.83 3.75
C LEU A 138 22.18 10.52 3.05
N ASP A 139 23.29 9.82 2.84
CA ASP A 139 24.49 10.35 2.20
C ASP A 139 24.48 10.20 0.67
N HIS A 140 23.60 9.36 0.10
CA HIS A 140 23.58 9.01 -1.31
C HIS A 140 22.22 9.32 -1.95
N ALA A 141 22.15 10.44 -2.69
CA ALA A 141 20.92 10.91 -3.35
C ALA A 141 20.49 10.01 -4.52
N GLU A 142 21.38 9.20 -5.08
CA GLU A 142 21.11 8.24 -6.14
C GLU A 142 20.26 7.04 -5.69
N ILE A 143 20.19 6.76 -4.38
CA ILE A 143 19.34 5.69 -3.85
C ILE A 143 17.89 6.15 -3.89
N THR A 144 17.05 5.40 -4.62
CA THR A 144 15.63 5.68 -4.81
C THR A 144 14.74 4.68 -4.09
N LEU A 145 13.43 4.92 -4.06
CA LEU A 145 12.44 4.03 -3.43
C LEU A 145 12.42 2.62 -4.03
N SER A 146 12.80 2.45 -5.31
CA SER A 146 12.84 1.15 -5.99
C SER A 146 13.93 0.22 -5.48
N GLU A 147 14.93 0.76 -4.77
CA GLU A 147 16.12 0.00 -4.35
C GLU A 147 15.98 -0.60 -2.94
N TYR A 148 14.81 -0.57 -2.35
CA TYR A 148 14.57 -1.15 -1.02
C TYR A 148 15.07 -2.58 -0.87
N SER A 149 14.96 -3.40 -1.92
CA SER A 149 15.40 -4.81 -1.90
C SER A 149 16.90 -5.01 -1.59
N LEU A 150 17.71 -3.95 -1.73
CA LEU A 150 19.15 -3.96 -1.39
C LEU A 150 19.40 -3.79 0.12
N PHE A 151 18.39 -3.42 0.88
CA PHE A 151 18.46 -3.14 2.32
C PHE A 151 17.82 -4.28 3.12
N SER A 152 18.57 -4.90 4.02
CA SER A 152 18.13 -6.11 4.73
C SER A 152 17.77 -5.89 6.20
N CYS A 153 18.25 -4.80 6.80
CA CYS A 153 18.10 -4.53 8.23
C CYS A 153 17.13 -3.39 8.52
N LEU A 154 17.01 -2.44 7.61
CA LEU A 154 16.10 -1.31 7.75
C LEU A 154 14.69 -1.71 7.33
N SER A 155 13.68 -1.40 8.15
CA SER A 155 12.29 -1.64 7.77
C SER A 155 11.87 -0.75 6.60
N HIS A 156 10.96 -1.25 5.74
CA HIS A 156 10.43 -0.50 4.59
C HIS A 156 9.86 0.86 5.00
N ASP A 157 9.08 0.92 6.07
CA ASP A 157 8.53 2.18 6.60
C ASP A 157 9.66 3.21 6.85
N LYS A 158 10.76 2.77 7.49
CA LYS A 158 11.89 3.66 7.79
C LYS A 158 12.68 4.06 6.55
N PHE A 159 12.83 3.13 5.62
CA PHE A 159 13.47 3.40 4.33
C PHE A 159 12.76 4.55 3.60
N VAL A 160 11.44 4.46 3.44
CA VAL A 160 10.63 5.51 2.81
C VAL A 160 10.72 6.84 3.59
N CYS A 161 10.60 6.79 4.93
CA CYS A 161 10.72 8.00 5.76
C CYS A 161 12.06 8.71 5.60
N LEU A 162 13.17 7.96 5.50
CA LEU A 162 14.52 8.53 5.36
C LEU A 162 14.74 9.12 3.98
N ILE A 163 14.31 8.42 2.91
CA ILE A 163 14.39 8.95 1.54
C ILE A 163 13.57 10.24 1.43
N ASN A 164 12.31 10.22 1.90
CA ASN A 164 11.50 11.42 1.89
C ASN A 164 12.14 12.57 2.67
N PHE A 165 12.75 12.30 3.82
CA PHE A 165 13.39 13.34 4.62
C PHE A 165 14.64 13.92 3.94
N ARG A 166 15.43 13.08 3.28
CA ARG A 166 16.58 13.50 2.49
C ARG A 166 16.15 14.40 1.32
N ASP A 167 15.15 13.96 0.54
CA ASP A 167 14.76 14.58 -0.71
C ASP A 167 13.88 15.81 -0.52
N ASN A 168 12.97 15.77 0.45
CA ASN A 168 11.94 16.79 0.68
C ASN A 168 12.19 17.66 1.93
N GLY A 169 13.18 17.33 2.77
CA GLY A 169 13.51 18.08 3.99
C GLY A 169 12.48 17.94 5.13
N ILE A 170 11.45 17.14 4.98
CA ILE A 170 10.36 16.95 5.96
C ILE A 170 10.35 15.50 6.42
N TYR A 171 10.46 15.29 7.74
CA TYR A 171 10.38 13.94 8.33
C TYR A 171 8.96 13.59 8.76
N PHE A 172 8.40 12.55 8.17
CA PHE A 172 7.16 11.91 8.61
C PHE A 172 7.45 10.67 9.45
N LYS A 173 6.57 10.36 10.42
CA LYS A 173 6.64 9.10 11.18
C LYS A 173 6.03 7.92 10.42
N THR A 174 5.18 8.21 9.47
CA THR A 174 4.50 7.27 8.57
C THR A 174 5.26 7.18 7.24
N PRO A 175 5.17 6.08 6.49
CA PRO A 175 5.95 5.86 5.28
C PRO A 175 5.38 6.66 4.09
N ILE A 176 5.51 7.96 4.17
CA ILE A 176 5.05 8.91 3.15
C ILE A 176 6.23 9.41 2.33
N TYR A 177 6.06 9.42 1.00
CA TYR A 177 6.92 10.13 0.07
C TYR A 177 6.14 11.26 -0.62
N LEU A 178 6.64 12.47 -0.51
CA LEU A 178 5.96 13.69 -0.92
C LEU A 178 6.36 14.10 -2.34
N PHE A 179 5.37 14.22 -3.24
CA PHE A 179 5.49 14.81 -4.56
C PHE A 179 4.92 16.23 -4.58
N ARG A 180 5.11 16.95 -5.68
CA ARG A 180 4.66 18.33 -5.82
C ARG A 180 3.15 18.52 -5.66
N LYS A 181 2.33 17.59 -6.21
CA LYS A 181 0.86 17.70 -6.24
C LYS A 181 0.14 16.70 -5.34
N TYR A 182 0.77 15.59 -4.98
CA TYR A 182 0.21 14.50 -4.22
C TYR A 182 1.29 13.88 -3.33
N PHE A 183 0.94 12.90 -2.54
CA PHE A 183 1.91 12.07 -1.83
C PHE A 183 1.56 10.59 -1.98
N GLU A 184 2.56 9.77 -1.83
CA GLU A 184 2.44 8.32 -1.75
C GLU A 184 2.56 7.87 -0.31
N TYR A 185 1.67 6.96 0.09
CA TYR A 185 1.73 6.26 1.36
C TYR A 185 2.06 4.79 1.09
N HIS A 186 3.24 4.36 1.49
CA HIS A 186 3.77 3.03 1.20
C HIS A 186 3.33 2.03 2.27
N MET A 187 2.26 1.26 2.01
CA MET A 187 1.84 0.15 2.87
C MET A 187 2.86 -0.98 2.84
N SER A 188 3.47 -1.20 1.69
CA SER A 188 4.57 -2.14 1.42
C SER A 188 5.34 -1.67 0.18
N ALA A 189 6.37 -2.42 -0.24
CA ALA A 189 7.10 -2.14 -1.48
C ALA A 189 6.23 -2.22 -2.75
N THR A 190 5.11 -2.95 -2.70
CA THR A 190 4.21 -3.17 -3.84
C THR A 190 2.82 -2.57 -3.68
N GLU A 191 2.42 -2.19 -2.47
CA GLU A 191 1.12 -1.58 -2.19
C GLU A 191 1.31 -0.13 -1.79
N ILE A 192 1.13 0.78 -2.75
CA ILE A 192 1.40 2.22 -2.62
C ILE A 192 0.09 2.97 -2.87
N LEU A 193 -0.41 3.64 -1.84
CA LEU A 193 -1.60 4.47 -1.91
C LEU A 193 -1.22 5.88 -2.32
N LYS A 194 -2.02 6.51 -3.19
CA LYS A 194 -1.83 7.91 -3.61
C LYS A 194 -2.93 8.78 -3.03
N PHE A 195 -2.56 9.92 -2.48
CA PHE A 195 -3.47 10.88 -1.84
C PHE A 195 -3.16 12.30 -2.28
N ASP A 196 -4.16 13.18 -2.27
CA ASP A 196 -3.95 14.61 -2.44
C ASP A 196 -3.17 15.21 -1.25
N ARG A 197 -2.44 16.28 -1.50
CA ARG A 197 -1.64 16.97 -0.46
C ARG A 197 -2.48 17.49 0.70
N ASP A 198 -3.75 17.77 0.46
CA ASP A 198 -4.68 18.26 1.50
C ASP A 198 -4.89 17.23 2.62
N ASP A 199 -4.72 15.95 2.32
CA ASP A 199 -4.79 14.86 3.29
C ASP A 199 -3.46 14.59 4.02
N LEU A 200 -2.37 15.26 3.63
CA LEU A 200 -1.04 15.00 4.19
C LEU A 200 -0.99 15.14 5.71
N PHE A 201 -1.58 16.20 6.24
CA PHE A 201 -1.60 16.46 7.68
C PHE A 201 -2.27 15.31 8.46
N PHE A 202 -3.33 14.74 7.90
CA PHE A 202 -4.04 13.62 8.50
C PHE A 202 -3.19 12.35 8.52
N TYR A 203 -2.61 11.96 7.38
CA TYR A 203 -1.86 10.71 7.26
C TYR A 203 -0.42 10.79 7.78
N ALA A 204 0.16 11.98 7.93
CA ALA A 204 1.51 12.18 8.46
C ALA A 204 1.70 11.63 9.88
N SER A 205 0.63 11.56 10.67
CA SER A 205 0.63 11.10 12.06
C SER A 205 -0.14 9.81 12.31
N LYS A 206 -0.92 9.31 11.33
CA LYS A 206 -1.81 8.17 11.48
C LYS A 206 -1.37 7.01 10.60
N LYS A 207 -1.07 5.88 11.23
CA LYS A 207 -0.71 4.67 10.48
C LYS A 207 -1.96 4.05 9.87
N ILE A 208 -1.94 3.90 8.53
CA ILE A 208 -2.96 3.14 7.80
C ILE A 208 -2.76 1.65 8.10
N GLN A 209 -3.86 0.96 8.37
CA GLN A 209 -3.92 -0.47 8.62
C GLN A 209 -4.90 -1.12 7.64
N LYS A 210 -4.68 -2.40 7.32
CA LYS A 210 -5.54 -3.18 6.44
C LYS A 210 -6.08 -4.40 7.18
N LYS A 211 -7.40 -4.58 7.17
CA LYS A 211 -8.07 -5.73 7.79
C LYS A 211 -9.25 -6.14 6.92
N GLY A 212 -9.31 -7.41 6.56
CA GLY A 212 -10.39 -7.93 5.71
C GLY A 212 -10.53 -7.21 4.35
N GLY A 213 -9.42 -6.70 3.80
CA GLY A 213 -9.41 -5.93 2.55
C GLY A 213 -9.73 -4.43 2.71
N TYR A 214 -10.18 -3.99 3.89
CA TYR A 214 -10.52 -2.60 4.15
C TYR A 214 -9.36 -1.84 4.79
N LEU A 215 -9.19 -0.57 4.39
CA LEU A 215 -8.17 0.34 4.89
C LEU A 215 -8.79 1.26 5.95
N PHE A 216 -8.10 1.41 7.08
CA PHE A 216 -8.54 2.26 8.17
C PHE A 216 -7.37 2.86 8.95
N VAL A 217 -7.63 3.91 9.70
CA VAL A 217 -6.71 4.49 10.67
C VAL A 217 -7.31 4.38 12.06
N SER A 218 -6.46 4.24 13.09
CA SER A 218 -6.89 4.28 14.48
C SER A 218 -6.64 5.67 15.06
N ASP A 219 -7.63 6.22 15.74
CA ASP A 219 -7.54 7.52 16.40
C ASP A 219 -8.33 7.46 17.71
N TYR A 220 -7.68 7.77 18.84
CA TYR A 220 -8.26 7.71 20.17
C TYR A 220 -9.06 6.43 20.50
N GLY A 221 -8.55 5.27 20.06
CA GLY A 221 -9.18 3.96 20.28
C GLY A 221 -10.28 3.60 19.29
N SER A 222 -10.73 4.53 18.44
CA SER A 222 -11.70 4.29 17.38
C SER A 222 -11.02 3.98 16.05
N GLN A 223 -11.69 3.17 15.22
CA GLN A 223 -11.23 2.85 13.86
C GLN A 223 -12.05 3.63 12.84
N TYR A 224 -11.37 4.37 11.98
CA TYR A 224 -11.98 5.16 10.92
C TYR A 224 -11.56 4.62 9.56
N SER A 225 -12.55 4.24 8.74
CA SER A 225 -12.29 3.91 7.34
C SER A 225 -11.69 5.10 6.60
N ILE A 226 -10.66 4.89 5.78
CA ILE A 226 -10.13 5.97 4.93
C ILE A 226 -11.16 6.45 3.92
N LEU A 227 -12.12 5.60 3.51
CA LEU A 227 -13.20 5.93 2.60
C LEU A 227 -14.12 7.03 3.15
N SER A 228 -14.24 7.13 4.48
CA SER A 228 -15.10 8.15 5.12
C SER A 228 -14.63 9.58 4.82
N ARG A 229 -13.34 9.79 4.50
CA ARG A 229 -12.83 11.11 4.10
C ARG A 229 -13.39 11.60 2.76
N TYR A 230 -13.81 10.66 1.92
CA TYR A 230 -14.39 10.92 0.59
C TYR A 230 -15.92 10.88 0.61
N GLY A 231 -16.55 10.87 1.79
CA GLY A 231 -18.01 10.70 1.91
C GLY A 231 -18.49 9.28 1.56
N ILE A 232 -17.58 8.34 1.37
CA ILE A 232 -17.89 6.95 1.09
C ILE A 232 -18.09 6.20 2.41
N ARG A 233 -19.13 5.39 2.49
CA ARG A 233 -19.43 4.61 3.70
C ARG A 233 -18.32 3.61 4.04
N PRO A 234 -18.06 3.36 5.33
CA PRO A 234 -17.24 2.23 5.75
C PRO A 234 -17.76 0.92 5.14
N PHE A 235 -16.84 0.02 4.78
CA PHE A 235 -17.16 -1.27 4.16
C PHE A 235 -17.80 -1.21 2.75
N SER A 236 -17.77 -0.06 2.09
CA SER A 236 -18.13 0.06 0.68
C SER A 236 -17.17 -0.77 -0.18
N VAL A 237 -17.70 -1.38 -1.25
CA VAL A 237 -16.98 -2.31 -2.11
C VAL A 237 -16.57 -1.61 -3.41
N TYR A 238 -15.28 -1.67 -3.72
CA TYR A 238 -14.74 -1.17 -4.98
C TYR A 238 -15.44 -1.83 -6.18
N GLY A 239 -15.75 -1.04 -7.21
CA GLY A 239 -16.47 -1.48 -8.42
C GLY A 239 -17.98 -1.58 -8.26
N ARG A 240 -18.51 -1.61 -7.02
CA ARG A 240 -19.94 -1.62 -6.74
C ARG A 240 -20.43 -0.29 -6.16
N ASP A 241 -19.78 0.17 -5.11
CA ASP A 241 -20.22 1.35 -4.35
C ASP A 241 -19.42 2.62 -4.72
N TYR A 242 -18.21 2.43 -5.19
CA TYR A 242 -17.36 3.48 -5.72
C TYR A 242 -16.35 2.87 -6.71
N ARG A 243 -15.77 3.70 -7.57
CA ARG A 243 -14.71 3.31 -8.49
C ARG A 243 -13.65 4.41 -8.62
N MET A 244 -12.48 4.02 -9.12
CA MET A 244 -11.42 4.92 -9.52
C MET A 244 -11.54 5.18 -11.03
N THR A 245 -11.62 6.44 -11.45
CA THR A 245 -11.84 6.81 -12.85
C THR A 245 -10.68 6.45 -13.76
N ASN A 246 -9.46 6.40 -13.21
CA ASN A 246 -8.24 5.97 -13.91
C ASN A 246 -7.99 4.45 -13.83
N GLY A 247 -8.85 3.68 -13.15
CA GLY A 247 -8.70 2.24 -12.99
C GLY A 247 -7.67 1.78 -11.93
N ASP A 248 -6.91 2.70 -11.30
CA ASP A 248 -5.97 2.38 -10.24
C ASP A 248 -6.69 2.38 -8.87
N ALA A 249 -6.98 1.20 -8.33
CA ALA A 249 -7.70 1.02 -7.06
C ALA A 249 -6.95 1.57 -5.83
N LEU A 250 -5.68 1.94 -5.98
CA LEU A 250 -4.84 2.50 -4.92
C LEU A 250 -4.69 4.03 -5.02
N ASP A 251 -5.29 4.65 -6.03
CA ASP A 251 -5.22 6.10 -6.24
C ASP A 251 -6.43 6.83 -5.63
N PHE A 252 -6.28 7.20 -4.36
CA PHE A 252 -7.30 7.89 -3.55
C PHE A 252 -7.30 9.41 -3.70
N ARG A 253 -6.84 9.96 -4.81
CA ARG A 253 -6.99 11.40 -5.07
C ARG A 253 -8.46 11.74 -5.34
N TYR A 254 -8.95 12.85 -4.79
CA TYR A 254 -10.36 13.26 -4.88
C TYR A 254 -10.88 13.29 -6.31
N SER A 255 -10.08 13.81 -7.25
CA SER A 255 -10.46 13.88 -8.68
C SER A 255 -10.60 12.52 -9.36
N ASN A 256 -10.12 11.45 -8.74
CA ASN A 256 -10.14 10.09 -9.28
C ASN A 256 -11.24 9.21 -8.72
N ILE A 257 -11.92 9.66 -7.66
CA ILE A 257 -12.95 8.88 -6.97
C ILE A 257 -14.33 9.24 -7.51
N GLU A 258 -15.07 8.24 -7.96
CA GLU A 258 -16.48 8.34 -8.34
C GLU A 258 -17.34 7.48 -7.41
N ILE A 259 -18.31 8.08 -6.74
CA ILE A 259 -19.25 7.38 -5.88
C ILE A 259 -20.41 6.87 -6.73
N ILE A 260 -20.66 5.55 -6.69
CA ILE A 260 -21.73 4.87 -7.44
C ILE A 260 -22.97 4.74 -6.55
N ASN A 261 -22.78 4.30 -5.29
CA ASN A 261 -23.84 4.08 -4.31
C ASN A 261 -23.55 4.86 -3.02
N GLN A 262 -24.28 5.94 -2.80
CA GLN A 262 -24.06 6.82 -1.64
C GLN A 262 -24.67 6.27 -0.36
N TYR A 263 -25.83 5.61 -0.44
CA TYR A 263 -26.65 5.21 0.71
C TYR A 263 -26.52 3.73 1.08
N ALA A 264 -26.70 3.42 2.37
CA ALA A 264 -26.67 2.08 2.91
C ALA A 264 -27.82 1.23 2.32
N GLY A 265 -27.48 0.03 1.88
CA GLY A 265 -28.45 -0.90 1.32
C GLY A 265 -28.99 -0.54 -0.06
N VAL A 266 -28.58 0.59 -0.63
CA VAL A 266 -28.98 1.03 -1.98
C VAL A 266 -27.94 0.53 -3.00
N GLN A 267 -28.43 0.03 -4.11
CA GLN A 267 -27.61 -0.43 -5.21
C GLN A 267 -28.19 0.08 -6.54
N ARG A 268 -27.40 0.89 -7.25
CA ARG A 268 -27.73 1.33 -8.62
C ARG A 268 -27.72 0.11 -9.55
N LYS A 269 -28.77 -0.05 -10.33
CA LYS A 269 -28.90 -1.07 -11.37
C LYS A 269 -29.28 -0.42 -12.68
N GLU A 270 -28.74 -0.95 -13.75
CA GLU A 270 -29.11 -0.57 -15.10
C GLU A 270 -29.79 -1.76 -15.78
N SER A 271 -31.00 -1.54 -16.32
CA SER A 271 -31.71 -2.56 -17.07
C SER A 271 -31.11 -2.74 -18.46
N ALA A 272 -31.46 -3.84 -19.13
CA ALA A 272 -31.05 -4.10 -20.51
C ALA A 272 -31.49 -2.98 -21.49
N SER A 273 -32.52 -2.20 -21.12
CA SER A 273 -32.99 -1.03 -21.87
C SER A 273 -32.26 0.27 -21.56
N GLY A 274 -31.21 0.24 -20.71
CA GLY A 274 -30.46 1.45 -20.27
C GLY A 274 -31.17 2.25 -19.17
N GLN A 275 -32.33 1.82 -18.68
CA GLN A 275 -33.02 2.53 -17.58
C GLN A 275 -32.34 2.27 -16.25
N VAL A 276 -31.96 3.35 -15.55
CA VAL A 276 -31.38 3.28 -14.21
C VAL A 276 -32.47 3.13 -13.16
N GLN A 277 -32.30 2.18 -12.27
CA GLN A 277 -33.16 1.94 -11.11
C GLN A 277 -32.30 1.69 -9.86
N TYR A 278 -32.87 1.89 -8.68
CA TYR A 278 -32.19 1.73 -7.40
C TYR A 278 -32.87 0.63 -6.59
N GLN A 279 -32.15 -0.49 -6.41
CA GLN A 279 -32.63 -1.60 -5.61
C GLN A 279 -32.20 -1.43 -4.16
N THR A 280 -33.15 -1.48 -3.24
CA THR A 280 -32.86 -1.48 -1.80
C THR A 280 -32.83 -2.90 -1.26
N LYS A 281 -31.75 -3.21 -0.52
CA LYS A 281 -31.56 -4.46 0.21
C LYS A 281 -31.27 -4.19 1.68
N ILE A 282 -31.74 -5.06 2.55
CA ILE A 282 -31.40 -5.06 3.97
C ILE A 282 -30.99 -6.48 4.40
N HIS A 283 -29.93 -6.57 5.21
CA HIS A 283 -29.40 -7.85 5.65
C HIS A 283 -30.00 -8.28 6.99
N VAL A 284 -30.82 -9.32 7.00
CA VAL A 284 -31.38 -9.95 8.22
C VAL A 284 -30.64 -11.24 8.49
N ASN A 285 -31.05 -12.35 7.89
CA ASN A 285 -30.36 -13.66 7.86
C ASN A 285 -29.91 -13.99 6.44
N GLY A 286 -29.46 -13.00 5.70
CA GLY A 286 -29.16 -12.95 4.28
C GLY A 286 -29.66 -11.63 3.71
N ASP A 287 -29.36 -11.38 2.44
CA ASP A 287 -29.81 -10.15 1.75
C ASP A 287 -31.27 -10.24 1.36
N PHE A 288 -32.09 -9.36 1.93
CA PHE A 288 -33.52 -9.23 1.64
C PHE A 288 -33.77 -8.02 0.75
N ILE A 289 -34.50 -8.20 -0.37
CA ILE A 289 -34.89 -7.10 -1.27
C ILE A 289 -36.10 -6.37 -0.67
N VAL A 290 -35.92 -5.12 -0.31
CA VAL A 290 -36.94 -4.21 0.21
C VAL A 290 -37.87 -3.70 -0.89
N GLY A 291 -37.25 -3.34 -2.03
CA GLY A 291 -37.93 -2.81 -3.20
C GLY A 291 -36.97 -2.30 -4.26
N THR A 292 -37.53 -1.81 -5.37
CA THR A 292 -36.81 -1.12 -6.46
C THR A 292 -37.49 0.21 -6.72
N TYR A 293 -36.71 1.28 -6.84
CA TYR A 293 -37.19 2.68 -6.88
C TYR A 293 -36.58 3.41 -8.08
N ALA A 294 -37.22 4.48 -8.52
CA ALA A 294 -36.77 5.26 -9.66
C ALA A 294 -35.56 6.14 -9.33
N ASP A 295 -35.40 6.54 -8.08
CA ASP A 295 -34.33 7.42 -7.62
C ASP A 295 -33.65 6.89 -6.35
N GLU A 296 -32.42 7.36 -6.11
CA GLU A 296 -31.57 6.90 -5.03
C GLU A 296 -32.10 7.34 -3.65
N ILE A 297 -32.72 8.52 -3.57
CA ILE A 297 -33.26 9.07 -2.31
C ILE A 297 -34.45 8.22 -1.84
N SER A 298 -35.38 7.91 -2.73
CA SER A 298 -36.51 7.00 -2.44
C SER A 298 -36.01 5.63 -1.97
N ALA A 299 -34.99 5.08 -2.63
CA ALA A 299 -34.39 3.82 -2.23
C ALA A 299 -33.75 3.91 -0.82
N ALA A 300 -33.11 5.03 -0.49
CA ALA A 300 -32.47 5.26 0.81
C ALA A 300 -33.50 5.42 1.94
N ILE A 301 -34.62 6.11 1.66
CA ILE A 301 -35.74 6.24 2.61
C ILE A 301 -36.40 4.87 2.83
N ALA A 302 -36.58 4.08 1.77
CA ALA A 302 -37.14 2.73 1.89
C ALA A 302 -36.24 1.82 2.76
N TYR A 303 -34.93 1.97 2.70
CA TYR A 303 -34.00 1.27 3.61
C TYR A 303 -34.27 1.67 5.06
N ASN A 304 -34.41 2.96 5.36
CA ASN A 304 -34.68 3.44 6.69
C ASN A 304 -36.00 2.88 7.21
N LYS A 305 -37.05 2.92 6.38
CA LYS A 305 -38.39 2.38 6.71
C LYS A 305 -38.34 0.87 6.98
N ALA A 306 -37.59 0.12 6.17
CA ALA A 306 -37.41 -1.30 6.38
C ALA A 306 -36.68 -1.60 7.71
N ALA A 307 -35.66 -0.82 8.03
CA ALA A 307 -34.89 -0.96 9.27
C ALA A 307 -35.75 -0.64 10.51
N ASP A 308 -36.63 0.38 10.44
CA ASP A 308 -37.56 0.71 11.51
C ASP A 308 -38.62 -0.39 11.68
N THR A 309 -39.15 -0.91 10.57
CA THR A 309 -40.06 -2.05 10.56
C THR A 309 -39.46 -3.27 11.24
N LEU A 310 -38.24 -3.63 10.90
CA LEU A 310 -37.54 -4.77 11.52
C LEU A 310 -37.28 -4.55 13.02
N ALA A 311 -36.93 -3.35 13.43
CA ALA A 311 -36.77 -2.98 14.84
C ALA A 311 -38.10 -3.11 15.60
N ALA A 312 -39.22 -2.66 15.00
CA ALA A 312 -40.57 -2.82 15.58
C ALA A 312 -41.00 -4.30 15.71
N HIS A 313 -40.46 -5.20 14.85
CA HIS A 313 -40.68 -6.63 14.95
C HIS A 313 -39.62 -7.35 15.84
N GLY A 314 -38.88 -6.64 16.66
CA GLY A 314 -37.98 -7.21 17.65
C GLY A 314 -36.63 -7.65 17.11
N ILE A 315 -36.25 -7.29 15.88
CA ILE A 315 -34.92 -7.55 15.36
C ILE A 315 -33.92 -6.63 16.05
N SER A 316 -33.08 -7.17 16.93
CA SER A 316 -32.12 -6.42 17.78
C SER A 316 -30.92 -5.85 17.02
N LYS A 317 -30.76 -6.16 15.74
CA LYS A 317 -29.64 -5.66 14.92
C LYS A 317 -29.73 -4.15 14.71
N ALA A 318 -28.67 -3.43 15.07
CA ALA A 318 -28.56 -2.01 14.81
C ALA A 318 -28.26 -1.75 13.32
N TYR A 319 -29.24 -1.15 12.63
CA TYR A 319 -29.07 -0.72 11.24
C TYR A 319 -28.71 0.77 11.21
N ALA A 320 -27.61 1.12 10.54
CA ALA A 320 -27.27 2.52 10.29
C ALA A 320 -28.33 3.16 9.40
N ARG A 321 -28.84 4.34 9.80
CA ARG A 321 -29.84 5.08 9.01
C ARG A 321 -29.15 5.95 7.98
N ASN A 322 -29.75 6.04 6.80
CA ASN A 322 -29.34 6.99 5.77
C ASN A 322 -29.81 8.38 6.14
N TYR A 323 -28.89 9.34 6.13
CA TYR A 323 -29.22 10.76 6.33
C TYR A 323 -29.33 11.44 4.96
N ILE A 324 -30.49 12.03 4.67
CA ILE A 324 -30.79 12.66 3.38
C ILE A 324 -30.59 14.17 3.52
N VAL A 325 -29.41 14.66 3.19
CA VAL A 325 -29.00 16.07 3.36
C VAL A 325 -29.90 17.03 2.55
N SER A 326 -30.40 16.59 1.39
CA SER A 326 -31.15 17.40 0.45
C SER A 326 -32.64 17.63 0.82
N MET A 327 -33.12 17.04 1.93
CA MET A 327 -34.52 17.09 2.34
C MET A 327 -34.67 17.76 3.69
N THR A 328 -35.80 18.55 3.84
CA THR A 328 -36.27 18.98 5.15
C THR A 328 -36.93 17.81 5.89
N ASN A 329 -37.11 17.94 7.20
CA ASN A 329 -37.79 16.92 8.01
C ASN A 329 -39.23 16.65 7.52
N GLU A 330 -39.93 17.67 7.07
CA GLU A 330 -41.29 17.54 6.55
C GLU A 330 -41.32 16.78 5.22
N GLN A 331 -40.43 17.13 4.31
CA GLN A 331 -40.24 16.42 3.02
C GLN A 331 -39.90 14.96 3.26
N TYR A 332 -38.96 14.69 4.18
CA TYR A 332 -38.57 13.33 4.53
C TYR A 332 -39.74 12.53 5.08
N HIS A 333 -40.51 13.10 6.03
CA HIS A 333 -41.68 12.44 6.64
C HIS A 333 -42.74 12.10 5.60
N THR A 334 -43.04 13.03 4.69
CA THR A 334 -43.98 12.84 3.59
C THR A 334 -43.54 11.69 2.68
N ALA A 335 -42.28 11.70 2.24
CA ALA A 335 -41.70 10.65 1.41
C ALA A 335 -41.66 9.29 2.15
N TYR A 336 -41.25 9.28 3.42
CA TYR A 336 -41.23 8.09 4.26
C TYR A 336 -42.60 7.43 4.40
N THR A 337 -43.64 8.24 4.56
CA THR A 337 -45.01 7.74 4.70
C THR A 337 -45.53 7.13 3.39
N SER A 338 -45.25 7.77 2.25
CA SER A 338 -45.71 7.36 0.92
C SER A 338 -44.95 6.17 0.34
N ILE A 339 -43.70 5.99 0.72
CA ILE A 339 -42.87 4.92 0.18
C ILE A 339 -43.37 3.53 0.56
N SER A 340 -43.52 2.65 -0.44
CA SER A 340 -43.87 1.24 -0.26
C SER A 340 -42.62 0.38 -0.08
N ILE A 341 -42.68 -0.53 0.89
CA ILE A 341 -41.64 -1.59 1.08
C ILE A 341 -42.28 -2.98 0.94
N SER A 342 -41.45 -4.00 0.75
CA SER A 342 -41.91 -5.38 0.58
C SER A 342 -42.80 -5.82 1.76
N LYS A 343 -44.00 -6.29 1.44
CA LYS A 343 -44.95 -6.85 2.43
C LYS A 343 -44.38 -8.00 3.26
N LYS A 344 -43.38 -8.70 2.77
CA LYS A 344 -42.70 -9.78 3.51
C LYS A 344 -41.93 -9.27 4.74
N LEU A 345 -41.57 -7.97 4.79
CA LEU A 345 -40.95 -7.35 5.96
C LEU A 345 -41.96 -6.94 7.01
N THR A 346 -43.21 -6.77 6.63
CA THR A 346 -44.30 -6.34 7.51
C THR A 346 -45.12 -7.52 8.02
N ALA A 347 -44.91 -8.72 7.49
CA ALA A 347 -45.54 -9.92 7.98
C ALA A 347 -44.90 -10.35 9.32
N PRO A 348 -45.67 -10.80 10.32
CA PRO A 348 -45.12 -11.36 11.54
C PRO A 348 -44.19 -12.54 11.16
N ALA A 349 -43.06 -12.65 11.87
CA ALA A 349 -42.16 -13.77 11.69
C ALA A 349 -42.90 -15.09 11.96
N PRO A 350 -42.74 -16.14 11.13
CA PRO A 350 -43.38 -17.42 11.33
C PRO A 350 -42.96 -18.09 12.64
#